data_2cdbc584827a34ebdc1feb93d12c4a95
#
_entry.id   2cdbc584827a34ebdc1feb93d12c4a95
#
_cell.length_a   1.000
_cell.length_b   1.000
_cell.length_c   1.000
_cell.angle_alpha   90.00
_cell.angle_beta   90.00
_cell.angle_gamma   90.00
#
_symmetry.space_group_name_H-M   'P 1'
#
loop_
_entity.id
_entity.type
_entity.pdbx_description
1 polymer ?
#
loop_
_entity_poly.entity_id
_entity_poly.type
_entity_poly.pdbx_seq_one_letter_code
_entity_poly.pdbx_strand_id
1 'polypeptide(L)'
;MRAGGGKSKGASFERHVCVQLSLWMSKGAAEDLYWRSSMSGGRSTVAARKGKRLAAQAGDISCIHPTGAPLTKHYYIECKSYRDLNFVGLLTGKGKLIEFWNETRSQAKHYDKRPLLIAKQNQQPIIVCLDRDGLADLCLHAHLSAPSWQLRVVLFDTFVTNAVRPV
;
A
#
# COMPACT_ATOMS: atom_id res chain seq x y z
N MET A 1 -21.76 12.38 19.66
CA MET A 1 -20.69 11.52 19.07
C MET A 1 -20.06 12.23 17.88
N ARG A 2 -18.73 12.47 17.90
CA ARG A 2 -18.05 13.18 16.80
C ARG A 2 -17.80 12.20 15.63
N ALA A 3 -18.59 12.29 14.57
CA ALA A 3 -18.53 11.45 13.35
C ALA A 3 -17.43 11.85 12.35
N GLY A 4 -16.25 12.26 12.79
CA GLY A 4 -15.18 12.74 11.90
C GLY A 4 -13.81 12.05 12.07
N GLY A 5 -13.63 11.21 13.10
CA GLY A 5 -12.30 10.71 13.49
C GLY A 5 -11.66 9.69 12.54
N GLY A 6 -12.44 8.90 11.82
CA GLY A 6 -11.90 7.85 10.95
C GLY A 6 -11.30 8.36 9.64
N LYS A 7 -11.97 9.29 8.97
CA LYS A 7 -11.49 9.88 7.70
C LYS A 7 -10.22 10.72 7.88
N SER A 8 -10.10 11.45 9.00
CA SER A 8 -8.90 12.26 9.26
C SER A 8 -7.67 11.40 9.60
N LYS A 9 -7.86 10.29 10.32
CA LYS A 9 -6.78 9.34 10.63
C LYS A 9 -6.23 8.64 9.37
N GLY A 10 -7.11 8.19 8.48
CA GLY A 10 -6.71 7.61 7.19
C GLY A 10 -5.90 8.60 6.36
N ALA A 11 -6.40 9.81 6.16
CA ALA A 11 -5.71 10.84 5.40
C ALA A 11 -4.35 11.26 5.99
N SER A 12 -4.21 11.24 7.33
CA SER A 12 -2.93 11.51 7.99
C SER A 12 -1.93 10.36 7.76
N PHE A 13 -2.41 9.11 7.80
CA PHE A 13 -1.60 7.94 7.53
C PHE A 13 -1.10 7.92 6.08
N GLU A 14 -1.98 8.13 5.10
CA GLU A 14 -1.62 8.23 3.69
C GLU A 14 -0.54 9.31 3.44
N ARG A 15 -0.68 10.50 4.04
CA ARG A 15 0.36 11.57 3.95
C ARG A 15 1.70 11.14 4.53
N HIS A 16 1.69 10.49 5.70
CA HIS A 16 2.91 9.96 6.30
C HIS A 16 3.60 8.96 5.36
N VAL A 17 2.85 8.04 4.78
CA VAL A 17 3.38 7.05 3.82
C VAL A 17 3.95 7.76 2.58
N CYS A 18 3.27 8.77 2.03
CA CYS A 18 3.79 9.55 0.90
C CYS A 18 5.18 10.14 1.19
N VAL A 19 5.35 10.79 2.35
CA VAL A 19 6.64 11.38 2.76
C VAL A 19 7.72 10.30 2.87
N GLN A 20 7.44 9.20 3.57
CA GLN A 20 8.42 8.13 3.78
C GLN A 20 8.84 7.45 2.46
N LEU A 21 7.89 7.18 1.57
CA LEU A 21 8.18 6.63 0.24
C LEU A 21 8.97 7.63 -0.63
N SER A 22 8.68 8.93 -0.51
CA SER A 22 9.43 9.97 -1.21
C SER A 22 10.90 10.02 -0.76
N LEU A 23 11.13 10.02 0.54
CA LEU A 23 12.48 9.97 1.12
C LEU A 23 13.22 8.70 0.69
N TRP A 24 12.55 7.55 0.74
CA TRP A 24 13.15 6.29 0.29
C TRP A 24 13.54 6.36 -1.19
N MET A 25 12.62 6.73 -2.09
CA MET A 25 12.90 6.78 -3.54
C MET A 25 13.95 7.82 -3.91
N SER A 26 13.98 8.97 -3.24
CA SER A 26 14.93 10.05 -3.51
C SER A 26 16.26 9.91 -2.78
N LYS A 27 16.48 8.85 -1.99
CA LYS A 27 17.64 8.68 -1.10
C LYS A 27 17.78 9.83 -0.09
N GLY A 28 16.65 10.29 0.44
CA GLY A 28 16.60 11.39 1.41
C GLY A 28 16.58 12.80 0.82
N ALA A 29 16.58 12.96 -0.51
CA ALA A 29 16.68 14.26 -1.16
C ALA A 29 15.36 15.03 -1.27
N ALA A 30 14.20 14.36 -1.24
CA ALA A 30 12.89 14.97 -1.41
C ALA A 30 11.79 14.23 -0.62
N GLU A 31 10.83 14.99 -0.08
CA GLU A 31 9.69 14.48 0.69
C GLU A 31 8.38 14.49 -0.11
N ASP A 32 8.38 14.99 -1.36
CA ASP A 32 7.21 15.34 -2.15
C ASP A 32 7.16 14.69 -3.54
N LEU A 33 7.73 13.49 -3.70
CA LEU A 33 7.61 12.72 -4.94
C LEU A 33 6.20 12.13 -5.11
N TYR A 34 5.50 11.93 -3.99
CA TYR A 34 4.18 11.30 -3.95
C TYR A 34 3.18 12.17 -3.21
N TRP A 35 1.93 12.03 -3.62
CA TRP A 35 0.78 12.66 -2.99
C TRP A 35 -0.34 11.63 -2.81
N ARG A 36 -1.16 11.83 -1.80
CA ARG A 36 -2.36 11.01 -1.66
C ARG A 36 -3.32 11.23 -2.83
N SER A 37 -3.86 10.17 -3.40
CA SER A 37 -4.81 10.27 -4.49
C SER A 37 -6.09 10.99 -4.03
N SER A 38 -6.52 12.00 -4.76
CA SER A 38 -7.78 12.72 -4.50
C SER A 38 -9.03 11.85 -4.68
N MET A 39 -8.86 10.66 -5.26
CA MET A 39 -9.91 9.70 -5.59
C MET A 39 -9.88 8.44 -4.72
N SER A 40 -9.06 8.37 -3.66
CA SER A 40 -9.08 7.28 -2.71
C SER A 40 -10.46 7.22 -2.04
N GLY A 41 -11.16 6.12 -2.24
CA GLY A 41 -12.48 5.88 -1.68
C GLY A 41 -13.66 6.33 -2.56
N GLY A 42 -14.20 5.43 -3.37
CA GLY A 42 -15.50 5.54 -4.03
C GLY A 42 -15.49 6.00 -5.48
N ARG A 43 -14.69 6.99 -5.87
CA ARG A 43 -14.68 7.48 -7.27
C ARG A 43 -13.87 6.57 -8.21
N SER A 44 -12.78 5.98 -7.75
CA SER A 44 -12.02 4.99 -8.53
C SER A 44 -12.86 3.73 -8.78
N THR A 45 -13.62 3.29 -7.78
CA THR A 45 -14.55 2.16 -7.91
C THR A 45 -15.69 2.46 -8.89
N VAL A 46 -16.21 3.70 -8.90
CA VAL A 46 -17.23 4.14 -9.88
C VAL A 46 -16.65 4.29 -11.27
N ALA A 47 -15.42 4.81 -11.42
CA ALA A 47 -14.74 4.91 -12.71
C ALA A 47 -14.40 3.53 -13.29
N ALA A 48 -13.96 2.58 -12.46
CA ALA A 48 -13.69 1.20 -12.85
C ALA A 48 -14.97 0.49 -13.32
N ARG A 49 -16.10 0.68 -12.62
CA ARG A 49 -17.43 0.17 -13.06
C ARG A 49 -17.89 0.73 -14.40
N LYS A 50 -17.42 1.93 -14.79
CA LYS A 50 -17.70 2.58 -16.07
C LYS A 50 -16.65 2.26 -17.15
N GLY A 51 -15.73 1.32 -16.91
CA GLY A 51 -14.69 0.93 -17.87
C GLY A 51 -13.62 1.98 -18.16
N LYS A 52 -13.55 3.08 -17.38
CA LYS A 52 -12.54 4.12 -17.53
C LYS A 52 -11.33 3.80 -16.66
N ARG A 53 -10.23 3.39 -17.27
CA ARG A 53 -8.93 3.24 -16.61
C ARG A 53 -8.28 4.62 -16.45
N LEU A 54 -8.26 5.16 -15.24
CA LEU A 54 -7.45 6.31 -14.87
C LEU A 54 -6.12 5.80 -14.30
N ALA A 55 -5.24 5.32 -15.16
CA ALA A 55 -3.98 4.65 -14.77
C ALA A 55 -3.08 5.55 -13.87
N ALA A 56 -3.16 6.86 -14.02
CA ALA A 56 -2.40 7.82 -13.21
C ALA A 56 -2.92 7.96 -11.75
N GLN A 57 -4.05 7.36 -11.41
CA GLN A 57 -4.71 7.50 -10.09
C GLN A 57 -5.07 6.14 -9.49
N ALA A 58 -4.33 5.09 -9.85
CA ALA A 58 -4.51 3.75 -9.31
C ALA A 58 -3.96 3.69 -7.87
N GLY A 59 -4.82 3.35 -6.90
CA GLY A 59 -4.46 3.24 -5.49
C GLY A 59 -4.56 4.56 -4.70
N ASP A 60 -4.09 4.52 -3.46
CA ASP A 60 -4.14 5.65 -2.53
C ASP A 60 -2.98 6.65 -2.71
N ILE A 61 -1.93 6.25 -3.43
CA ILE A 61 -0.72 7.03 -3.64
C ILE A 61 -0.55 7.36 -5.12
N SER A 62 -0.44 8.64 -5.44
CA SER A 62 -0.15 9.15 -6.80
C SER A 62 1.27 9.71 -6.87
N CYS A 63 1.97 9.43 -7.95
CA CYS A 63 3.25 10.03 -8.24
C CYS A 63 3.06 11.42 -8.86
N ILE A 64 3.78 12.42 -8.34
CA ILE A 64 3.76 13.80 -8.84
C ILE A 64 5.13 14.27 -9.35
N HIS A 65 6.17 13.45 -9.22
CA HIS A 65 7.51 13.76 -9.67
C HIS A 65 8.13 12.57 -10.44
N PRO A 66 8.84 12.77 -11.56
CA PRO A 66 9.41 11.68 -12.38
C PRO A 66 10.24 10.65 -11.62
N THR A 67 11.02 11.08 -10.63
CA THR A 67 11.83 10.19 -9.78
C THR A 67 10.99 9.13 -9.04
N GLY A 68 9.74 9.43 -8.72
CA GLY A 68 8.82 8.50 -8.05
C GLY A 68 8.09 7.56 -9.01
N ALA A 69 8.12 7.85 -10.32
CA ALA A 69 7.33 7.14 -11.31
C ALA A 69 7.55 5.62 -11.35
N PRO A 70 8.78 5.07 -11.18
CA PRO A 70 8.99 3.64 -11.25
C PRO A 70 8.17 2.86 -10.21
N LEU A 71 8.06 3.35 -8.98
CA LEU A 71 7.29 2.67 -7.94
C LEU A 71 5.80 2.55 -8.30
N THR A 72 5.17 3.66 -8.68
CA THR A 72 3.73 3.67 -9.03
C THR A 72 3.43 3.08 -10.40
N LYS A 73 4.42 2.93 -11.26
CA LYS A 73 4.30 2.19 -12.52
C LYS A 73 4.15 0.68 -12.26
N HIS A 74 4.95 0.14 -11.35
CA HIS A 74 5.00 -1.29 -11.07
C HIS A 74 4.01 -1.74 -10.00
N TYR A 75 3.70 -0.89 -9.02
CA TYR A 75 2.90 -1.26 -7.85
C TYR A 75 1.58 -0.49 -7.77
N TYR A 76 0.52 -1.21 -7.44
CA TYR A 76 -0.73 -0.66 -6.94
C TYR A 76 -0.60 -0.51 -5.43
N ILE A 77 -0.60 0.72 -4.93
CA ILE A 77 -0.31 1.02 -3.53
C ILE A 77 -1.61 1.37 -2.80
N GLU A 78 -1.96 0.56 -1.83
CA GLU A 78 -3.12 0.76 -0.96
C GLU A 78 -2.65 1.01 0.48
N CYS A 79 -3.30 1.95 1.18
CA CYS A 79 -3.01 2.31 2.56
C CYS A 79 -4.21 2.04 3.45
N LYS A 80 -4.04 1.25 4.51
CA LYS A 80 -5.11 0.94 5.47
C LYS A 80 -4.64 1.21 6.89
N SER A 81 -5.35 2.10 7.60
CA SER A 81 -5.19 2.29 9.04
C SER A 81 -6.43 1.76 9.75
N TYR A 82 -6.26 0.76 10.59
CA TYR A 82 -7.37 0.06 11.22
C TYR A 82 -7.12 -0.22 12.70
N ARG A 83 -8.21 -0.42 13.46
CA ARG A 83 -8.11 -0.68 14.90
C ARG A 83 -7.43 -2.00 15.20
N ASP A 84 -7.84 -3.07 14.50
CA ASP A 84 -7.35 -4.44 14.66
C ASP A 84 -7.33 -5.14 13.30
N LEU A 85 -6.14 -5.54 12.85
CA LEU A 85 -5.95 -6.25 11.58
C LEU A 85 -6.17 -7.76 11.72
N ASN A 86 -6.28 -8.26 12.94
CA ASN A 86 -6.47 -9.68 13.24
C ASN A 86 -5.40 -10.58 12.57
N PHE A 87 -4.15 -10.46 13.01
CA PHE A 87 -3.04 -11.29 12.47
C PHE A 87 -3.26 -12.79 12.68
N VAL A 88 -3.93 -13.20 13.77
CA VAL A 88 -4.30 -14.59 14.01
C VAL A 88 -5.22 -15.13 12.91
N GLY A 89 -5.99 -14.25 12.30
CA GLY A 89 -6.83 -14.58 11.16
C GLY A 89 -6.08 -15.11 9.94
N LEU A 90 -4.76 -14.88 9.84
CA LEU A 90 -3.91 -15.49 8.80
C LEU A 90 -3.91 -17.03 8.85
N LEU A 91 -4.12 -17.61 10.03
CA LEU A 91 -4.20 -19.07 10.21
C LEU A 91 -5.52 -19.63 9.67
N THR A 92 -6.58 -18.85 9.68
CA THR A 92 -7.94 -19.27 9.34
C THR A 92 -8.46 -18.67 8.03
N GLY A 93 -7.70 -17.75 7.43
CA GLY A 93 -8.12 -16.99 6.25
C GLY A 93 -9.22 -15.97 6.50
N LYS A 94 -9.36 -15.50 7.73
CA LYS A 94 -10.39 -14.55 8.15
C LYS A 94 -9.74 -13.33 8.80
N GLY A 95 -10.45 -12.20 8.75
CA GLY A 95 -10.02 -10.96 9.41
C GLY A 95 -9.63 -9.86 8.44
N LYS A 96 -9.46 -8.66 8.99
CA LYS A 96 -9.32 -7.43 8.18
C LYS A 96 -8.06 -7.41 7.33
N LEU A 97 -6.96 -7.97 7.80
CA LEU A 97 -5.72 -8.00 7.00
C LEU A 97 -5.93 -8.83 5.72
N ILE A 98 -6.58 -10.00 5.81
CA ILE A 98 -6.88 -10.86 4.66
C ILE A 98 -7.87 -10.16 3.71
N GLU A 99 -8.92 -9.53 4.25
CA GLU A 99 -9.89 -8.79 3.44
C GLU A 99 -9.19 -7.68 2.63
N PHE A 100 -8.40 -6.83 3.29
CA PHE A 100 -7.66 -5.74 2.64
C PHE A 100 -6.63 -6.24 1.64
N TRP A 101 -5.93 -7.35 1.97
CA TRP A 101 -4.97 -7.95 1.06
C TRP A 101 -5.64 -8.49 -0.22
N ASN A 102 -6.73 -9.22 -0.10
CA ASN A 102 -7.47 -9.74 -1.24
C ASN A 102 -8.06 -8.61 -2.11
N GLU A 103 -8.58 -7.55 -1.49
CA GLU A 103 -9.03 -6.34 -2.19
C GLU A 103 -7.87 -5.69 -2.97
N THR A 104 -6.73 -5.47 -2.32
CA THR A 104 -5.53 -4.89 -2.94
C THR A 104 -5.05 -5.71 -4.13
N ARG A 105 -5.00 -7.05 -4.00
CA ARG A 105 -4.62 -7.95 -5.11
C ARG A 105 -5.57 -7.88 -6.28
N SER A 106 -6.87 -7.85 -6.00
CA SER A 106 -7.90 -7.74 -7.04
C SER A 106 -7.78 -6.44 -7.82
N GLN A 107 -7.58 -5.32 -7.11
CA GLN A 107 -7.38 -4.01 -7.73
C GLN A 107 -6.06 -3.94 -8.50
N ALA A 108 -4.96 -4.42 -7.93
CA ALA A 108 -3.66 -4.46 -8.59
C ALA A 108 -3.73 -5.21 -9.94
N LYS A 109 -4.39 -6.38 -9.95
CA LYS A 109 -4.63 -7.16 -11.18
C LYS A 109 -5.43 -6.36 -12.21
N HIS A 110 -6.45 -5.61 -11.78
CA HIS A 110 -7.27 -4.78 -12.68
C HIS A 110 -6.43 -3.70 -13.39
N TYR A 111 -5.42 -3.15 -12.70
CA TYR A 111 -4.52 -2.13 -13.24
C TYR A 111 -3.23 -2.69 -13.86
N ASP A 112 -3.09 -4.01 -13.96
CA ASP A 112 -1.87 -4.69 -14.44
C ASP A 112 -0.61 -4.27 -13.64
N LYS A 113 -0.76 -4.28 -12.30
CA LYS A 113 0.28 -3.91 -11.35
C LYS A 113 0.46 -4.97 -10.28
N ARG A 114 1.60 -4.95 -9.58
CA ARG A 114 1.82 -5.76 -8.39
C ARG A 114 1.11 -5.15 -7.18
N PRO A 115 0.55 -5.95 -6.29
CA PRO A 115 -0.08 -5.46 -5.07
C PRO A 115 0.97 -5.02 -4.05
N LEU A 116 0.76 -3.85 -3.44
CA LEU A 116 1.52 -3.34 -2.32
C LEU A 116 0.55 -2.71 -1.33
N LEU A 117 0.25 -3.43 -0.24
CA LEU A 117 -0.61 -2.94 0.84
C LEU A 117 0.27 -2.44 1.99
N ILE A 118 0.12 -1.18 2.36
CA ILE A 118 0.76 -0.59 3.55
C ILE A 118 -0.32 -0.44 4.62
N ALA A 119 -0.18 -1.18 5.72
CA ALA A 119 -1.20 -1.27 6.74
C ALA A 119 -0.67 -0.91 8.12
N LYS A 120 -1.52 -0.27 8.92
CA LYS A 120 -1.24 0.11 10.30
C LYS A 120 -2.37 -0.35 11.22
N GLN A 121 -2.03 -1.13 12.21
CA GLN A 121 -2.88 -1.38 13.37
C GLN A 121 -2.61 -0.32 14.45
N ASN A 122 -3.63 0.05 15.22
CA ASN A 122 -3.44 0.99 16.33
C ASN A 122 -2.35 0.49 17.29
N GLN A 123 -1.42 1.37 17.68
CA GLN A 123 -0.32 1.09 18.62
C GLN A 123 0.65 -0.01 18.17
N GLN A 124 0.62 -0.39 16.88
CA GLN A 124 1.53 -1.38 16.32
C GLN A 124 2.40 -0.75 15.23
N PRO A 125 3.55 -1.36 14.90
CA PRO A 125 4.36 -0.95 13.76
C PRO A 125 3.56 -0.98 12.45
N ILE A 126 3.95 -0.14 11.50
CA ILE A 126 3.44 -0.18 10.14
C ILE A 126 4.02 -1.40 9.43
N ILE A 127 3.20 -2.09 8.66
CA ILE A 127 3.60 -3.25 7.87
C ILE A 127 3.39 -3.00 6.38
N VAL A 128 4.18 -3.70 5.58
CA VAL A 128 4.04 -3.80 4.12
C VAL A 128 3.70 -5.24 3.76
N CYS A 129 2.63 -5.40 3.01
CA CYS A 129 2.18 -6.68 2.48
C CYS A 129 2.49 -6.74 0.99
N LEU A 130 3.12 -7.82 0.57
CA LEU A 130 3.57 -8.08 -0.81
C LEU A 130 3.22 -9.53 -1.18
N ASP A 131 3.18 -9.83 -2.46
CA ASP A 131 3.27 -11.20 -2.93
C ASP A 131 4.74 -11.67 -2.96
N ARG A 132 4.96 -12.94 -3.36
CA ARG A 132 6.30 -13.51 -3.44
C ARG A 132 7.19 -12.74 -4.43
N ASP A 133 6.63 -12.41 -5.58
CA ASP A 133 7.39 -11.77 -6.66
C ASP A 133 7.71 -10.32 -6.34
N GLY A 134 6.75 -9.57 -5.74
CA GLY A 134 6.99 -8.22 -5.26
C GLY A 134 8.07 -8.17 -4.18
N LEU A 135 8.12 -9.18 -3.29
CA LEU A 135 9.18 -9.31 -2.31
C LEU A 135 10.55 -9.55 -2.98
N ALA A 136 10.58 -10.45 -3.99
CA ALA A 136 11.80 -10.76 -4.72
C ALA A 136 12.32 -9.58 -5.54
N ASP A 137 11.45 -8.84 -6.23
CA ASP A 137 11.82 -7.65 -7.01
C ASP A 137 12.47 -6.56 -6.16
N LEU A 138 12.06 -6.46 -4.90
CA LEU A 138 12.59 -5.49 -3.95
C LEU A 138 13.76 -6.03 -3.11
N CYS A 139 14.20 -7.27 -3.39
CA CYS A 139 15.28 -7.96 -2.67
C CYS A 139 15.08 -8.00 -1.15
N LEU A 140 13.84 -8.23 -0.70
CA LEU A 140 13.47 -8.26 0.70
C LEU A 140 13.29 -9.68 1.24
N HIS A 141 13.45 -9.81 2.56
CA HIS A 141 13.06 -10.99 3.32
C HIS A 141 11.79 -10.72 4.13
N ALA A 142 10.85 -11.67 4.11
CA ALA A 142 9.62 -11.54 4.87
C ALA A 142 9.86 -11.79 6.37
N HIS A 143 9.27 -10.94 7.22
CA HIS A 143 9.18 -11.20 8.66
C HIS A 143 8.10 -12.26 8.97
N LEU A 144 7.05 -12.29 8.14
CA LEU A 144 5.99 -13.29 8.23
C LEU A 144 5.58 -13.73 6.83
N SER A 145 5.38 -15.02 6.66
CA SER A 145 4.92 -15.62 5.40
C SER A 145 3.64 -16.40 5.63
N ALA A 146 2.62 -16.12 4.82
CA ALA A 146 1.36 -16.85 4.76
C ALA A 146 1.11 -17.33 3.32
N PRO A 147 1.77 -18.45 2.89
CA PRO A 147 1.77 -18.90 1.50
C PRO A 147 0.37 -19.19 0.95
N SER A 148 -0.53 -19.74 1.78
CA SER A 148 -1.91 -20.04 1.40
C SER A 148 -2.69 -18.82 0.92
N TRP A 149 -2.28 -17.61 1.35
CA TRP A 149 -2.87 -16.34 0.97
C TRP A 149 -2.00 -15.57 -0.02
N GLN A 150 -0.90 -16.16 -0.48
CA GLN A 150 0.13 -15.51 -1.30
C GLN A 150 0.61 -14.19 -0.66
N LEU A 151 0.70 -14.16 0.67
CA LEU A 151 1.02 -12.98 1.46
C LEU A 151 2.41 -13.11 2.09
N ARG A 152 3.18 -12.04 1.96
CA ARG A 152 4.45 -11.81 2.66
C ARG A 152 4.35 -10.47 3.39
N VAL A 153 4.77 -10.44 4.63
CA VAL A 153 4.71 -9.25 5.48
C VAL A 153 6.12 -8.82 5.87
N VAL A 154 6.41 -7.54 5.68
CA VAL A 154 7.66 -6.88 6.07
C VAL A 154 7.32 -5.69 6.96
N LEU A 155 8.14 -5.37 7.95
CA LEU A 155 8.01 -4.10 8.67
C LEU A 155 8.31 -2.93 7.73
N PHE A 156 7.54 -1.85 7.84
CA PHE A 156 7.71 -0.69 6.96
C PHE A 156 9.09 -0.05 7.10
N ASP A 157 9.62 0.02 8.33
CA ASP A 157 10.97 0.54 8.56
C ASP A 157 12.03 -0.31 7.83
N THR A 158 11.89 -1.64 7.87
CA THR A 158 12.76 -2.56 7.10
C THR A 158 12.60 -2.35 5.59
N PHE A 159 11.36 -2.13 5.12
CA PHE A 159 11.09 -1.85 3.72
C PHE A 159 11.83 -0.60 3.25
N VAL A 160 11.65 0.55 3.90
CA VAL A 160 12.29 1.82 3.47
C VAL A 160 13.80 1.85 3.68
N THR A 161 14.35 0.96 4.53
CA THR A 161 15.79 0.87 4.77
C THR A 161 16.47 -0.07 3.76
N ASN A 162 15.89 -1.23 3.49
CA ASN A 162 16.57 -2.35 2.82
C ASN A 162 16.05 -2.64 1.41
N ALA A 163 14.83 -2.21 1.04
CA ALA A 163 14.29 -2.51 -0.28
C ALA A 163 15.11 -1.85 -1.40
N VAL A 164 15.39 -2.64 -2.43
CA VAL A 164 15.95 -2.10 -3.68
C VAL A 164 14.90 -1.23 -4.36
N ARG A 165 15.30 -0.07 -4.81
CA ARG A 165 14.39 0.85 -5.50
C ARG A 165 14.10 0.37 -6.90
N PRO A 166 12.84 0.34 -7.33
CA PRO A 166 12.51 0.04 -8.72
C PRO A 166 13.07 1.12 -9.66
N VAL A 167 13.46 0.73 -10.85
CA VAL A 167 14.02 1.59 -11.91
C VAL A 167 13.05 1.72 -13.08
#